data_a7f4b92da61bc2e0a181c49a032b8512
#
_entry.id   a7f4b92da61bc2e0a181c49a032b8512
#
_cell.length_a   1.000
_cell.length_b   1.000
_cell.length_c   1.000
_cell.angle_alpha   90.00
_cell.angle_beta   90.00
_cell.angle_gamma   90.00
#
_symmetry.space_group_name_H-M   'P 1'
#
loop_
_entity.id
_entity.type
_entity.pdbx_description
1 polymer ?
#
loop_
_entity_poly.entity_id
_entity_poly.type
_entity_poly.pdbx_seq_one_letter_code
_entity_poly.pdbx_strand_id
1 'polypeptide(L)'
;MYERPDVPKDNPNRNKIAVVVLVAIALGIFILGSTLWRLANVHSALGSKDVSRAVASATVSDESAQQLAEASGLTLTGDDVECVLFAVVPSGDSSELAGAYLASIDATAQSAKLVSLPVSASLTKGDATATLAQLYGDGGLASLASSLSSSCSVPVSHAVVMTQDGWSAFLDAAAQGSSVLKRNATKLMGGIVKSDLDATGLLDVATKALSMGVSAEDIAEAGTAEDGSLDAAGLASLVGVLA
;
A
#
# COMPACT_ATOMS: atom_id res chain seq x y z
N MET A 1 -14.20 64.94 -44.73
CA MET A 1 -14.87 64.83 -43.41
C MET A 1 -15.00 63.33 -43.15
N TYR A 2 -14.21 62.80 -42.22
CA TYR A 2 -14.19 61.35 -41.94
C TYR A 2 -15.16 61.08 -40.81
N GLU A 3 -16.33 60.46 -41.13
CA GLU A 3 -17.29 60.01 -40.10
C GLU A 3 -16.72 58.81 -39.34
N ARG A 4 -16.55 58.96 -38.03
CA ARG A 4 -16.18 57.84 -37.15
C ARG A 4 -17.38 56.89 -37.07
N PRO A 5 -17.18 55.57 -37.24
CA PRO A 5 -18.22 54.61 -37.02
C PRO A 5 -18.69 54.65 -35.56
N ASP A 6 -20.01 54.67 -35.39
CA ASP A 6 -20.73 54.76 -34.11
C ASP A 6 -20.31 53.63 -33.18
N VAL A 7 -19.77 53.98 -32.02
CA VAL A 7 -19.39 53.01 -31.00
C VAL A 7 -20.65 52.44 -30.38
N PRO A 8 -20.91 51.13 -30.41
CA PRO A 8 -22.14 50.56 -29.88
C PRO A 8 -22.30 50.94 -28.40
N LYS A 9 -23.45 51.54 -28.06
CA LYS A 9 -23.82 51.90 -26.69
C LYS A 9 -23.71 50.69 -25.74
N ASP A 10 -23.17 50.89 -24.56
CA ASP A 10 -23.01 49.91 -23.51
C ASP A 10 -24.31 49.12 -23.25
N ASN A 11 -24.28 47.83 -23.56
CA ASN A 11 -25.36 46.93 -23.24
C ASN A 11 -25.15 46.43 -21.80
N PRO A 12 -26.01 46.75 -20.81
CA PRO A 12 -25.80 46.37 -19.39
C PRO A 12 -25.76 44.85 -19.18
N ASN A 13 -26.22 44.04 -20.13
CA ASN A 13 -26.11 42.59 -20.09
C ASN A 13 -24.72 42.06 -20.51
N ARG A 14 -23.93 42.87 -21.23
CA ARG A 14 -22.57 42.49 -21.69
C ARG A 14 -21.64 42.30 -20.52
N ASN A 15 -21.69 43.14 -19.48
CA ASN A 15 -20.91 43.01 -18.28
C ASN A 15 -21.32 41.79 -17.45
N LYS A 16 -22.62 41.48 -17.37
CA LYS A 16 -23.14 40.29 -16.70
C LYS A 16 -22.68 39.00 -17.40
N ILE A 17 -22.77 38.99 -18.74
CA ILE A 17 -22.29 37.83 -19.55
C ILE A 17 -20.78 37.67 -19.40
N ALA A 18 -20.01 38.76 -19.43
CA ALA A 18 -18.54 38.71 -19.21
C ALA A 18 -18.17 38.15 -17.85
N VAL A 19 -18.88 38.53 -16.77
CA VAL A 19 -18.68 38.00 -15.42
C VAL A 19 -19.01 36.50 -15.34
N VAL A 20 -20.13 36.08 -15.94
CA VAL A 20 -20.52 34.65 -15.96
C VAL A 20 -19.49 33.80 -16.72
N VAL A 21 -19.00 34.28 -17.86
CA VAL A 21 -17.97 33.60 -18.65
C VAL A 21 -16.66 33.52 -17.86
N LEU A 22 -16.28 34.58 -17.15
CA LEU A 22 -15.06 34.63 -16.35
C LEU A 22 -15.12 33.67 -15.15
N VAL A 23 -16.28 33.58 -14.49
CA VAL A 23 -16.54 32.62 -13.40
C VAL A 23 -16.53 31.18 -13.94
N ALA A 24 -17.12 30.92 -15.10
CA ALA A 24 -17.11 29.60 -15.73
C ALA A 24 -15.69 29.15 -16.11
N ILE A 25 -14.86 30.07 -16.64
CA ILE A 25 -13.45 29.80 -16.94
C ILE A 25 -12.67 29.53 -15.66
N ALA A 26 -12.86 30.35 -14.60
CA ALA A 26 -12.19 30.15 -13.31
C ALA A 26 -12.56 28.82 -12.67
N LEU A 27 -13.82 28.42 -12.71
CA LEU A 27 -14.29 27.10 -12.27
C LEU A 27 -13.68 25.96 -13.11
N GLY A 28 -13.62 26.13 -14.43
CA GLY A 28 -12.99 25.17 -15.34
C GLY A 28 -11.49 24.98 -15.03
N ILE A 29 -10.74 26.05 -14.80
CA ILE A 29 -9.33 26.03 -14.42
C ILE A 29 -9.16 25.38 -13.03
N PHE A 30 -10.04 25.66 -12.08
CA PHE A 30 -9.99 25.06 -10.74
C PHE A 30 -10.26 23.55 -10.80
N ILE A 31 -11.25 23.10 -11.58
CA ILE A 31 -11.54 21.67 -11.77
C ILE A 31 -10.37 20.96 -12.48
N LEU A 32 -9.84 21.57 -13.56
CA LEU A 32 -8.67 21.01 -14.26
C LEU A 32 -7.42 21.00 -13.36
N GLY A 33 -7.17 22.07 -12.61
CA GLY A 33 -6.06 22.14 -11.67
C GLY A 33 -6.16 21.11 -10.57
N SER A 34 -7.36 20.89 -9.99
CA SER A 34 -7.57 19.88 -8.96
C SER A 34 -7.46 18.45 -9.48
N THR A 35 -7.89 18.18 -10.70
CA THR A 35 -7.75 16.86 -11.34
C THR A 35 -6.30 16.58 -11.73
N LEU A 36 -5.58 17.55 -12.29
CA LEU A 36 -4.15 17.43 -12.59
C LEU A 36 -3.31 17.28 -11.32
N TRP A 37 -3.65 18.02 -10.24
CA TRP A 37 -3.00 17.87 -8.94
C TRP A 37 -3.22 16.47 -8.35
N ARG A 38 -4.45 15.94 -8.43
CA ARG A 38 -4.74 14.57 -8.01
C ARG A 38 -3.96 13.53 -8.84
N LEU A 39 -3.93 13.68 -10.17
CA LEU A 39 -3.15 12.81 -11.04
C LEU A 39 -1.64 12.88 -10.73
N ALA A 40 -1.09 14.08 -10.53
CA ALA A 40 0.31 14.27 -10.19
C ALA A 40 0.65 13.65 -8.82
N ASN A 41 -0.25 13.79 -7.83
CA ASN A 41 -0.07 13.22 -6.50
C ASN A 41 -0.13 11.68 -6.52
N VAL A 42 -1.04 11.10 -7.30
CA VAL A 42 -1.10 9.64 -7.52
C VAL A 42 0.16 9.14 -8.20
N HIS A 43 0.69 9.85 -9.21
CA HIS A 43 1.94 9.46 -9.87
C HIS A 43 3.18 9.61 -8.98
N SER A 44 3.19 10.56 -8.02
CA SER A 44 4.29 10.69 -7.06
C SER A 44 4.23 9.65 -5.93
N ALA A 45 3.03 9.14 -5.63
CA ALA A 45 2.80 8.10 -4.62
C ALA A 45 3.19 6.70 -5.12
N LEU A 46 3.05 6.44 -6.42
CA LEU A 46 3.34 5.16 -7.05
C LEU A 46 4.75 5.12 -7.62
N GLY A 47 5.41 3.95 -7.55
CA GLY A 47 6.78 3.79 -8.03
C GLY A 47 7.80 4.60 -7.22
N SER A 48 7.56 4.79 -5.93
CA SER A 48 8.42 5.58 -5.04
C SER A 48 9.78 4.93 -4.86
N LYS A 49 10.86 5.66 -5.21
CA LYS A 49 12.24 5.18 -5.05
C LYS A 49 12.61 4.92 -3.59
N ASP A 50 11.98 5.61 -2.64
CA ASP A 50 12.23 5.41 -1.22
C ASP A 50 11.64 4.10 -0.75
N VAL A 51 10.43 3.75 -1.22
CA VAL A 51 9.80 2.45 -0.95
C VAL A 51 10.57 1.33 -1.64
N SER A 52 10.97 1.51 -2.91
CA SER A 52 11.81 0.52 -3.63
C SER A 52 13.13 0.26 -2.91
N ARG A 53 13.75 1.31 -2.34
CA ARG A 53 14.99 1.17 -1.55
C ARG A 53 14.71 0.46 -0.22
N ALA A 54 13.56 0.73 0.41
CA ALA A 54 13.13 0.05 1.63
C ALA A 54 12.97 -1.45 1.41
N VAL A 55 12.27 -1.84 0.36
CA VAL A 55 12.09 -3.24 -0.07
C VAL A 55 13.45 -3.87 -0.41
N ALA A 56 14.30 -3.21 -1.18
CA ALA A 56 15.63 -3.72 -1.53
C ALA A 56 16.54 -3.94 -0.30
N SER A 57 16.29 -3.25 0.81
CA SER A 57 16.99 -3.47 2.08
C SER A 57 16.39 -4.57 2.95
N ALA A 58 15.19 -5.02 2.63
CA ALA A 58 14.44 -6.06 3.32
C ALA A 58 14.79 -7.45 2.76
N THR A 59 16.08 -7.78 2.72
CA THR A 59 16.55 -9.09 2.23
C THR A 59 16.49 -10.13 3.34
N VAL A 60 15.97 -11.31 2.99
CA VAL A 60 16.09 -12.52 3.82
C VAL A 60 17.40 -13.20 3.44
N SER A 61 18.21 -13.57 4.44
CA SER A 61 19.36 -14.44 4.19
C SER A 61 18.94 -15.91 4.34
N ASP A 62 19.45 -16.78 3.47
CA ASP A 62 19.18 -18.22 3.55
C ASP A 62 19.59 -18.77 4.93
N GLU A 63 20.65 -18.22 5.51
CA GLU A 63 21.13 -18.60 6.84
C GLU A 63 20.12 -18.25 7.95
N SER A 64 19.51 -17.07 7.91
CA SER A 64 18.49 -16.68 8.92
C SER A 64 17.21 -17.50 8.79
N ALA A 65 16.79 -17.81 7.57
CA ALA A 65 15.63 -18.66 7.32
C ALA A 65 15.88 -20.09 7.80
N GLN A 66 17.09 -20.63 7.57
CA GLN A 66 17.46 -21.96 8.04
C GLN A 66 17.57 -22.04 9.56
N GLN A 67 18.15 -21.02 10.21
CA GLN A 67 18.21 -20.94 11.67
C GLN A 67 16.80 -20.88 12.30
N LEU A 68 15.87 -20.12 11.70
CA LEU A 68 14.49 -20.07 12.17
C LEU A 68 13.79 -21.41 12.01
N ALA A 69 13.99 -22.10 10.89
CA ALA A 69 13.47 -23.44 10.64
C ALA A 69 13.98 -24.45 11.67
N GLU A 70 15.29 -24.50 11.90
CA GLU A 70 15.90 -25.38 12.88
C GLU A 70 15.41 -25.10 14.31
N ALA A 71 15.32 -23.82 14.71
CA ALA A 71 14.87 -23.42 16.04
C ALA A 71 13.41 -23.77 16.31
N SER A 72 12.56 -23.74 15.26
CA SER A 72 11.13 -24.06 15.37
C SER A 72 10.80 -25.53 15.12
N GLY A 73 11.75 -26.34 14.66
CA GLY A 73 11.50 -27.73 14.26
C GLY A 73 10.71 -27.86 12.95
N LEU A 74 10.65 -26.81 12.17
CA LEU A 74 10.03 -26.75 10.85
C LEU A 74 11.09 -26.91 9.74
N THR A 75 10.64 -27.02 8.50
CA THR A 75 11.51 -27.11 7.31
C THR A 75 11.24 -25.99 6.35
N LEU A 76 12.27 -25.56 5.61
CA LEU A 76 12.08 -24.63 4.49
C LEU A 76 11.29 -25.32 3.38
N THR A 77 10.25 -24.66 2.87
CA THR A 77 9.46 -25.18 1.75
C THR A 77 10.26 -25.16 0.44
N GLY A 78 11.14 -24.18 0.27
CA GLY A 78 11.82 -23.91 -1.00
C GLY A 78 10.91 -23.34 -2.07
N ASP A 79 9.71 -22.92 -1.70
CA ASP A 79 8.72 -22.36 -2.61
C ASP A 79 9.05 -20.91 -3.03
N ASP A 80 8.56 -20.52 -4.21
CA ASP A 80 8.70 -19.16 -4.72
C ASP A 80 7.58 -18.29 -4.13
N VAL A 81 7.89 -17.70 -2.97
CA VAL A 81 6.96 -16.87 -2.19
C VAL A 81 7.28 -15.40 -2.37
N GLU A 82 6.29 -14.64 -2.78
CA GLU A 82 6.30 -13.19 -2.89
C GLU A 82 5.38 -12.58 -1.82
N CYS A 83 5.92 -11.67 -0.99
CA CYS A 83 5.13 -11.00 0.03
C CYS A 83 5.00 -9.51 -0.24
N VAL A 84 3.78 -9.00 -0.18
CA VAL A 84 3.48 -7.57 -0.25
C VAL A 84 3.09 -7.07 1.12
N LEU A 85 3.87 -6.12 1.64
CA LEU A 85 3.61 -5.48 2.94
C LEU A 85 2.69 -4.28 2.74
N PHE A 86 1.54 -4.29 3.40
CA PHE A 86 0.63 -3.14 3.49
C PHE A 86 0.76 -2.49 4.86
N ALA A 87 1.21 -1.25 4.89
CA ALA A 87 1.19 -0.40 6.08
C ALA A 87 -0.02 0.54 5.99
N VAL A 88 -0.94 0.42 6.92
CA VAL A 88 -2.16 1.22 6.96
C VAL A 88 -1.99 2.34 7.97
N VAL A 89 -2.20 3.58 7.52
CA VAL A 89 -2.05 4.80 8.33
C VAL A 89 -3.40 5.52 8.47
N PRO A 90 -3.63 6.27 9.56
CA PRO A 90 -4.88 7.02 9.73
C PRO A 90 -5.10 8.06 8.63
N SER A 91 -4.02 8.73 8.20
CA SER A 91 -4.04 9.74 7.14
C SER A 91 -2.72 9.75 6.37
N GLY A 92 -2.68 10.37 5.20
CA GLY A 92 -1.50 10.37 4.32
C GLY A 92 -0.21 10.94 4.92
N ASP A 93 -0.33 11.84 5.88
CA ASP A 93 0.82 12.50 6.54
C ASP A 93 1.14 11.89 7.91
N SER A 94 0.48 10.79 8.30
CA SER A 94 0.66 10.15 9.59
C SER A 94 1.92 9.30 9.64
N SER A 95 2.70 9.44 10.72
CA SER A 95 3.74 8.49 11.11
C SER A 95 3.22 7.36 12.01
N GLU A 96 1.93 7.36 12.33
CA GLU A 96 1.27 6.35 13.12
C GLU A 96 0.82 5.18 12.25
N LEU A 97 1.10 3.96 12.70
CA LEU A 97 0.65 2.73 12.04
C LEU A 97 -0.68 2.29 12.66
N ALA A 98 -1.77 2.37 11.89
CA ALA A 98 -3.09 1.92 12.31
C ALA A 98 -3.32 0.42 12.05
N GLY A 99 -2.61 -0.16 11.07
CA GLY A 99 -2.67 -1.58 10.74
C GLY A 99 -1.49 -2.01 9.89
N ALA A 100 -1.17 -3.29 9.94
CA ALA A 100 -0.15 -3.89 9.08
C ALA A 100 -0.66 -5.24 8.56
N TYR A 101 -0.44 -5.52 7.28
CA TYR A 101 -0.88 -6.74 6.63
C TYR A 101 0.19 -7.24 5.66
N LEU A 102 0.26 -8.56 5.51
CA LEU A 102 1.07 -9.22 4.49
C LEU A 102 0.16 -9.99 3.53
N ALA A 103 0.22 -9.67 2.25
CA ALA A 103 -0.30 -10.57 1.23
C ALA A 103 0.83 -11.48 0.76
N SER A 104 0.72 -12.76 1.03
CA SER A 104 1.66 -13.79 0.55
C SER A 104 1.09 -14.43 -0.71
N ILE A 105 1.92 -14.56 -1.73
CA ILE A 105 1.60 -15.20 -3.00
C ILE A 105 2.65 -16.28 -3.24
N ASP A 106 2.23 -17.52 -3.12
CA ASP A 106 3.07 -18.69 -3.37
C ASP A 106 2.83 -19.19 -4.81
N ALA A 107 3.80 -18.95 -5.67
CA ALA A 107 3.72 -19.33 -7.07
C ALA A 107 3.87 -20.85 -7.26
N THR A 108 4.56 -21.54 -6.35
CA THR A 108 4.78 -22.99 -6.38
C THR A 108 3.52 -23.74 -5.95
N ALA A 109 2.96 -23.39 -4.79
CA ALA A 109 1.74 -23.99 -4.26
C ALA A 109 0.46 -23.45 -4.92
N GLN A 110 0.55 -22.43 -5.79
CA GLN A 110 -0.60 -21.76 -6.44
C GLN A 110 -1.63 -21.28 -5.40
N SER A 111 -1.14 -20.74 -4.30
CA SER A 111 -1.96 -20.25 -3.20
C SER A 111 -1.58 -18.82 -2.83
N ALA A 112 -2.54 -18.10 -2.27
CA ALA A 112 -2.26 -16.79 -1.72
C ALA A 112 -3.05 -16.57 -0.42
N LYS A 113 -2.47 -15.85 0.52
CA LYS A 113 -3.08 -15.56 1.82
C LYS A 113 -2.92 -14.09 2.16
N LEU A 114 -3.87 -13.56 2.91
CA LEU A 114 -3.76 -12.25 3.54
C LEU A 114 -3.63 -12.46 5.05
N VAL A 115 -2.56 -11.91 5.63
CA VAL A 115 -2.21 -12.07 7.05
C VAL A 115 -2.24 -10.70 7.72
N SER A 116 -3.00 -10.55 8.78
CA SER A 116 -3.00 -9.38 9.66
C SER A 116 -1.88 -9.49 10.68
N LEU A 117 -1.10 -8.42 10.86
CA LEU A 117 -0.03 -8.32 11.84
C LEU A 117 -0.48 -7.43 13.00
N PRO A 118 -0.45 -7.91 14.25
CA PRO A 118 -0.76 -7.08 15.41
C PRO A 118 0.26 -5.94 15.54
N VAL A 119 -0.17 -4.69 15.40
CA VAL A 119 0.73 -3.51 15.43
C VAL A 119 1.45 -3.32 16.77
N SER A 120 0.89 -3.89 17.84
CA SER A 120 1.48 -3.93 19.19
C SER A 120 2.49 -5.05 19.39
N ALA A 121 2.55 -6.04 18.48
CA ALA A 121 3.53 -7.10 18.56
C ALA A 121 4.94 -6.54 18.39
N SER A 122 5.88 -7.06 19.18
CA SER A 122 7.27 -6.63 19.14
C SER A 122 8.13 -7.53 18.26
N LEU A 123 9.15 -6.95 17.66
CA LEU A 123 10.22 -7.65 16.98
C LEU A 123 11.55 -7.31 17.63
N THR A 124 12.41 -8.30 17.73
CA THR A 124 13.79 -8.12 18.23
C THR A 124 14.73 -8.03 17.03
N LYS A 125 15.53 -6.96 16.99
CA LYS A 125 16.57 -6.76 15.99
C LYS A 125 17.90 -6.49 16.70
N GLY A 126 18.78 -7.49 16.75
CA GLY A 126 19.96 -7.44 17.61
C GLY A 126 19.54 -7.36 19.08
N ASP A 127 20.03 -6.36 19.82
CA ASP A 127 19.71 -6.14 21.24
C ASP A 127 18.48 -5.22 21.45
N ALA A 128 17.89 -4.68 20.38
CA ALA A 128 16.76 -3.77 20.46
C ALA A 128 15.44 -4.49 20.17
N THR A 129 14.45 -4.26 21.03
CA THR A 129 13.07 -4.73 20.83
C THR A 129 12.17 -3.54 20.65
N ALA A 130 11.36 -3.53 19.59
CA ALA A 130 10.40 -2.48 19.29
C ALA A 130 9.11 -3.08 18.70
N THR A 131 7.97 -2.44 18.97
CA THR A 131 6.71 -2.85 18.36
C THR A 131 6.68 -2.49 16.87
N LEU A 132 5.79 -3.14 16.08
CA LEU A 132 5.62 -2.79 14.67
C LEU A 132 5.24 -1.32 14.51
N ALA A 133 4.40 -0.79 15.41
CA ALA A 133 4.03 0.62 15.43
C ALA A 133 5.24 1.54 15.66
N GLN A 134 6.12 1.19 16.61
CA GLN A 134 7.36 1.96 16.87
C GLN A 134 8.34 1.88 15.70
N LEU A 135 8.55 0.69 15.14
CA LEU A 135 9.41 0.51 13.97
C LEU A 135 8.97 1.37 12.79
N TYR A 136 7.65 1.46 12.56
CA TYR A 136 7.10 2.32 11.53
C TYR A 136 7.25 3.81 11.88
N GLY A 137 6.96 4.20 13.13
CA GLY A 137 7.07 5.58 13.60
C GLY A 137 8.49 6.13 13.51
N ASP A 138 9.50 5.33 13.87
CA ASP A 138 10.90 5.74 13.94
C ASP A 138 11.61 5.71 12.58
N GLY A 139 11.32 4.72 11.75
CA GLY A 139 12.02 4.51 10.48
C GLY A 139 11.13 4.25 9.27
N GLY A 140 9.82 4.44 9.43
CA GLY A 140 8.84 4.26 8.38
C GLY A 140 8.78 2.83 7.84
N LEU A 141 8.35 2.71 6.60
CA LEU A 141 8.19 1.43 5.91
C LEU A 141 9.50 0.63 5.81
N ALA A 142 10.65 1.33 5.68
CA ALA A 142 11.96 0.69 5.55
C ALA A 142 12.35 -0.10 6.82
N SER A 143 12.14 0.51 7.99
CA SER A 143 12.41 -0.14 9.27
C SER A 143 11.47 -1.33 9.49
N LEU A 144 10.18 -1.15 9.20
CA LEU A 144 9.18 -2.21 9.34
C LEU A 144 9.49 -3.40 8.42
N ALA A 145 9.70 -3.16 7.12
CA ALA A 145 10.00 -4.21 6.14
C ALA A 145 11.30 -4.97 6.47
N SER A 146 12.39 -4.22 6.75
CA SER A 146 13.67 -4.84 7.08
C SER A 146 13.63 -5.65 8.38
N SER A 147 12.85 -5.21 9.37
CA SER A 147 12.70 -5.94 10.64
C SER A 147 11.88 -7.22 10.46
N LEU A 148 10.79 -7.18 9.69
CA LEU A 148 10.01 -8.37 9.35
C LEU A 148 10.86 -9.40 8.58
N SER A 149 11.61 -8.95 7.57
CA SER A 149 12.48 -9.86 6.81
C SER A 149 13.58 -10.46 7.65
N SER A 150 14.26 -9.66 8.48
CA SER A 150 15.38 -10.17 9.30
C SER A 150 14.96 -11.03 10.49
N SER A 151 13.82 -10.73 11.13
CA SER A 151 13.38 -11.42 12.34
C SER A 151 12.43 -12.58 12.07
N CYS A 152 11.63 -12.52 11.00
CA CYS A 152 10.63 -13.53 10.67
C CYS A 152 10.92 -14.27 9.37
N SER A 153 12.04 -13.99 8.71
CA SER A 153 12.41 -14.59 7.40
C SER A 153 11.32 -14.44 6.33
N VAL A 154 10.56 -13.34 6.39
CA VAL A 154 9.50 -13.01 5.41
C VAL A 154 10.13 -12.29 4.22
N PRO A 155 10.02 -12.82 2.99
CA PRO A 155 10.57 -12.20 1.79
C PRO A 155 9.67 -11.04 1.33
N VAL A 156 9.82 -9.85 1.92
CA VAL A 156 9.07 -8.66 1.51
C VAL A 156 9.56 -8.21 0.13
N SER A 157 8.78 -8.53 -0.91
CA SER A 157 9.08 -8.22 -2.31
C SER A 157 8.55 -6.87 -2.73
N HIS A 158 7.44 -6.44 -2.14
CA HIS A 158 6.78 -5.16 -2.41
C HIS A 158 6.20 -4.56 -1.13
N ALA A 159 5.98 -3.24 -1.16
CA ALA A 159 5.42 -2.56 -0.02
C ALA A 159 4.53 -1.36 -0.42
N VAL A 160 3.42 -1.21 0.28
CA VAL A 160 2.40 -0.19 0.02
C VAL A 160 1.99 0.47 1.32
N VAL A 161 1.98 1.80 1.35
CA VAL A 161 1.37 2.58 2.43
C VAL A 161 0.01 3.07 1.96
N MET A 162 -1.03 2.78 2.70
CA MET A 162 -2.41 3.17 2.40
C MET A 162 -3.04 3.90 3.57
N THR A 163 -3.98 4.79 3.27
CA THR A 163 -4.87 5.32 4.32
C THR A 163 -5.86 4.25 4.77
N GLN A 164 -6.40 4.38 5.98
CA GLN A 164 -7.39 3.45 6.53
C GLN A 164 -8.65 3.36 5.64
N ASP A 165 -9.13 4.51 5.14
CA ASP A 165 -10.26 4.54 4.20
C ASP A 165 -9.91 3.85 2.87
N GLY A 166 -8.66 4.06 2.38
CA GLY A 166 -8.15 3.40 1.18
C GLY A 166 -8.09 1.89 1.33
N TRP A 167 -7.59 1.41 2.48
CA TRP A 167 -7.53 -0.01 2.81
C TRP A 167 -8.93 -0.65 2.88
N SER A 168 -9.87 -0.02 3.60
CA SER A 168 -11.25 -0.51 3.68
C SER A 168 -11.89 -0.59 2.29
N ALA A 169 -11.74 0.46 1.48
CA ALA A 169 -12.27 0.46 0.12
C ALA A 169 -11.61 -0.61 -0.78
N PHE A 170 -10.33 -0.91 -0.55
CA PHE A 170 -9.62 -1.98 -1.26
C PHE A 170 -10.17 -3.36 -0.88
N LEU A 171 -10.36 -3.64 0.42
CA LEU A 171 -10.95 -4.91 0.88
C LEU A 171 -12.38 -5.10 0.36
N ASP A 172 -13.21 -4.04 0.40
CA ASP A 172 -14.58 -4.07 -0.13
C ASP A 172 -14.61 -4.39 -1.64
N ALA A 173 -13.68 -3.83 -2.40
CA ALA A 173 -13.57 -4.09 -3.83
C ALA A 173 -13.03 -5.50 -4.12
N ALA A 174 -12.07 -5.98 -3.31
CA ALA A 174 -11.49 -7.31 -3.41
C ALA A 174 -12.53 -8.41 -3.10
N ALA A 175 -13.36 -8.21 -2.08
CA ALA A 175 -14.47 -9.12 -1.73
C ALA A 175 -15.48 -9.28 -2.88
N GLN A 176 -15.64 -8.24 -3.72
CA GLN A 176 -16.50 -8.28 -4.90
C GLN A 176 -15.81 -8.85 -6.15
N GLY A 177 -14.52 -9.19 -6.05
CA GLY A 177 -13.72 -9.86 -7.08
C GLY A 177 -12.93 -8.91 -8.00
N SER A 178 -12.04 -9.52 -8.79
CA SER A 178 -11.03 -8.80 -9.61
C SER A 178 -11.65 -7.83 -10.63
N SER A 179 -12.83 -8.09 -11.14
CA SER A 179 -13.52 -7.22 -12.10
C SER A 179 -13.94 -5.88 -11.46
N VAL A 180 -14.39 -5.92 -10.20
CA VAL A 180 -14.77 -4.73 -9.44
C VAL A 180 -13.53 -3.94 -9.04
N LEU A 181 -12.48 -4.63 -8.61
CA LEU A 181 -11.19 -4.03 -8.29
C LEU A 181 -10.62 -3.26 -9.48
N LYS A 182 -10.57 -3.87 -10.67
CA LYS A 182 -10.13 -3.21 -11.91
C LYS A 182 -10.98 -2.00 -12.29
N ARG A 183 -12.31 -2.10 -12.16
CA ARG A 183 -13.24 -1.00 -12.47
C ARG A 183 -13.06 0.19 -11.52
N ASN A 184 -12.74 -0.06 -10.27
CA ASN A 184 -12.55 0.96 -9.24
C ASN A 184 -11.08 1.38 -9.08
N ALA A 185 -10.15 0.88 -9.90
CA ALA A 185 -8.71 1.08 -9.76
C ALA A 185 -8.33 2.55 -9.52
N THR A 186 -8.82 3.48 -10.36
CA THR A 186 -8.51 4.90 -10.23
C THR A 186 -8.93 5.49 -8.87
N LYS A 187 -10.08 5.04 -8.32
CA LYS A 187 -10.55 5.46 -7.01
C LYS A 187 -9.69 4.88 -5.90
N LEU A 188 -9.33 3.60 -6.00
CA LEU A 188 -8.49 2.88 -5.03
C LEU A 188 -7.08 3.46 -4.95
N MET A 189 -6.50 3.85 -6.10
CA MET A 189 -5.19 4.52 -6.14
C MET A 189 -5.16 5.82 -5.34
N GLY A 190 -6.30 6.51 -5.17
CA GLY A 190 -6.41 7.71 -4.33
C GLY A 190 -6.22 7.46 -2.83
N GLY A 191 -6.36 6.21 -2.38
CA GLY A 191 -6.09 5.79 -0.99
C GLY A 191 -4.64 5.38 -0.73
N ILE A 192 -3.80 5.31 -1.78
CA ILE A 192 -2.39 4.96 -1.66
C ILE A 192 -1.58 6.21 -1.33
N VAL A 193 -0.79 6.14 -0.28
CA VAL A 193 0.13 7.19 0.16
C VAL A 193 1.48 7.04 -0.52
N LYS A 194 2.02 5.81 -0.53
CA LYS A 194 3.29 5.45 -1.19
C LYS A 194 3.28 3.98 -1.58
N SER A 195 3.95 3.64 -2.69
CA SER A 195 4.18 2.26 -3.13
C SER A 195 5.46 2.20 -3.97
N ASP A 196 6.18 1.08 -3.94
CA ASP A 196 7.25 0.77 -4.90
C ASP A 196 6.69 0.37 -6.27
N LEU A 197 5.47 -0.18 -6.30
CA LEU A 197 4.79 -0.56 -7.53
C LEU A 197 4.07 0.64 -8.16
N ASP A 198 4.02 0.65 -9.48
CA ASP A 198 3.13 1.53 -10.23
C ASP A 198 1.68 0.98 -10.24
N ALA A 199 0.75 1.72 -10.84
CA ALA A 199 -0.65 1.35 -10.88
C ALA A 199 -0.91 -0.01 -11.56
N THR A 200 -0.12 -0.33 -12.58
CA THR A 200 -0.24 -1.60 -13.32
C THR A 200 0.27 -2.76 -12.46
N GLY A 201 1.45 -2.62 -11.87
CA GLY A 201 2.03 -3.63 -10.97
C GLY A 201 1.14 -3.94 -9.77
N LEU A 202 0.54 -2.91 -9.14
CA LEU A 202 -0.41 -3.12 -8.04
C LEU A 202 -1.65 -3.91 -8.47
N LEU A 203 -2.20 -3.61 -9.65
CA LEU A 203 -3.36 -4.34 -10.18
C LEU A 203 -3.01 -5.78 -10.57
N ASP A 204 -1.81 -6.00 -11.10
CA ASP A 204 -1.34 -7.33 -11.48
C ASP A 204 -1.14 -8.19 -10.24
N VAL A 205 -0.47 -7.69 -9.20
CA VAL A 205 -0.28 -8.38 -7.92
C VAL A 205 -1.62 -8.68 -7.26
N ALA A 206 -2.52 -7.70 -7.16
CA ALA A 206 -3.84 -7.90 -6.56
C ALA A 206 -4.69 -8.91 -7.34
N THR A 207 -4.63 -8.88 -8.68
CA THR A 207 -5.36 -9.83 -9.52
C THR A 207 -4.78 -11.24 -9.37
N LYS A 208 -3.45 -11.38 -9.32
CA LYS A 208 -2.73 -12.64 -9.08
C LYS A 208 -3.14 -13.23 -7.73
N ALA A 209 -3.09 -12.45 -6.65
CA ALA A 209 -3.51 -12.89 -5.32
C ALA A 209 -4.96 -13.36 -5.27
N LEU A 210 -5.90 -12.59 -5.85
CA LEU A 210 -7.31 -12.97 -5.92
C LEU A 210 -7.53 -14.26 -6.75
N SER A 211 -6.77 -14.45 -7.84
CA SER A 211 -6.88 -15.67 -8.65
C SER A 211 -6.35 -16.92 -7.94
N MET A 212 -5.49 -16.74 -6.94
CA MET A 212 -4.93 -17.81 -6.10
C MET A 212 -5.67 -18.00 -4.78
N GLY A 213 -6.86 -17.41 -4.63
CA GLY A 213 -7.76 -17.67 -3.52
C GLY A 213 -7.68 -16.72 -2.33
N VAL A 214 -6.93 -15.62 -2.42
CA VAL A 214 -7.01 -14.57 -1.38
C VAL A 214 -8.46 -14.10 -1.26
N SER A 215 -8.96 -14.10 -0.03
CA SER A 215 -10.27 -13.56 0.32
C SER A 215 -10.11 -12.42 1.33
N ALA A 216 -10.83 -11.33 1.10
CA ALA A 216 -10.91 -10.24 2.08
C ALA A 216 -11.71 -10.63 3.33
N GLU A 217 -12.47 -11.73 3.28
CA GLU A 217 -13.28 -12.26 4.39
C GLU A 217 -12.49 -13.27 5.24
N ASP A 218 -11.37 -13.80 4.71
CA ASP A 218 -10.54 -14.81 5.37
C ASP A 218 -9.13 -14.27 5.58
N ILE A 219 -9.01 -13.30 6.50
CA ILE A 219 -7.73 -12.71 6.88
C ILE A 219 -7.18 -13.51 8.06
N ALA A 220 -6.08 -14.24 7.82
CA ALA A 220 -5.37 -14.94 8.90
C ALA A 220 -4.74 -13.92 9.86
N GLU A 221 -4.66 -14.24 11.12
CA GLU A 221 -4.02 -13.40 12.12
C GLU A 221 -2.66 -14.01 12.51
N ALA A 222 -1.61 -13.21 12.47
CA ALA A 222 -0.28 -13.62 12.94
C ALA A 222 -0.30 -13.74 14.46
N GLY A 223 0.22 -14.87 14.96
CA GLY A 223 0.32 -15.12 16.39
C GLY A 223 1.32 -14.22 17.09
N THR A 224 1.15 -14.08 18.40
CA THR A 224 2.14 -13.49 19.31
C THR A 224 2.52 -14.49 20.38
N ALA A 225 3.79 -14.49 20.78
CA ALA A 225 4.29 -15.27 21.91
C ALA A 225 3.82 -14.66 23.25
N GLU A 226 4.03 -15.38 24.36
CA GLU A 226 3.61 -14.95 25.71
C GLU A 226 4.27 -13.63 26.15
N ASP A 227 5.45 -13.31 25.63
CA ASP A 227 6.19 -12.07 25.89
C ASP A 227 5.73 -10.88 25.02
N GLY A 228 4.70 -11.07 24.18
CA GLY A 228 4.19 -10.08 23.26
C GLY A 228 5.01 -9.91 21.98
N SER A 229 6.04 -10.73 21.75
CA SER A 229 6.76 -10.76 20.48
C SER A 229 5.92 -11.42 19.38
N LEU A 230 6.16 -11.03 18.13
CA LEU A 230 5.54 -11.66 16.98
C LEU A 230 6.06 -13.10 16.86
N ASP A 231 5.16 -14.07 16.67
CA ASP A 231 5.55 -15.45 16.39
C ASP A 231 6.18 -15.55 15.00
N ALA A 232 7.51 -15.47 14.96
CA ALA A 232 8.26 -15.46 13.73
C ALA A 232 8.08 -16.75 12.91
N ALA A 233 8.10 -17.91 13.58
CA ALA A 233 7.97 -19.20 12.92
C ALA A 233 6.53 -19.44 12.43
N GLY A 234 5.54 -19.10 13.25
CA GLY A 234 4.13 -19.13 12.86
C GLY A 234 3.84 -18.21 11.66
N LEU A 235 4.39 -16.98 11.66
CA LEU A 235 4.26 -16.08 10.53
C LEU A 235 4.94 -16.64 9.27
N ALA A 236 6.17 -17.15 9.37
CA ALA A 236 6.89 -17.74 8.25
C ALA A 236 6.14 -18.97 7.66
N SER A 237 5.47 -19.75 8.51
CA SER A 237 4.60 -20.85 8.06
C SER A 237 3.29 -20.34 7.44
N LEU A 238 2.66 -19.30 7.99
CA LEU A 238 1.47 -18.69 7.40
C LEU A 238 1.70 -18.15 5.99
N VAL A 239 2.87 -17.53 5.75
CA VAL A 239 3.23 -16.98 4.45
C VAL A 239 3.80 -18.02 3.48
N GLY A 240 4.06 -19.26 3.91
CA GLY A 240 4.50 -20.36 3.05
C GLY A 240 6.02 -20.52 2.94
N VAL A 241 6.80 -19.87 3.79
CA VAL A 241 8.27 -20.02 3.83
C VAL A 241 8.68 -21.28 4.60
N LEU A 242 7.94 -21.63 5.66
CA LEU A 242 8.17 -22.82 6.49
C LEU A 242 6.96 -23.77 6.46
N ALA A 243 7.24 -25.06 6.60
CA ALA A 243 6.24 -26.14 6.70
C ALA A 243 6.61 -27.17 7.78
#